data_ef9150a588909df9cbcd028d7cf426bf
#
_entry.id   ef9150a588909df9cbcd028d7cf426bf
#
_cell.length_a   1.000
_cell.length_b   1.000
_cell.length_c   1.000
_cell.angle_alpha   90.00
_cell.angle_beta   90.00
_cell.angle_gamma   90.00
#
_symmetry.space_group_name_H-M   'P 1'
#
loop_
_entity.id
_entity.type
_entity.pdbx_description
1 polymer ?
#
loop_
_entity_poly.entity_id
_entity_poly.type
_entity_poly.pdbx_seq_one_letter_code
_entity_poly.pdbx_strand_id
1 'polypeptide(L)'
;GLVGSEMCIRDRYSLPDMLIIILLSVVFQERLKPLIEGTMFEKLGTNMISMFIVFGLLYWVSMARLIRGQILTIKNNEYVLAARCIGTRNSRILTRHILPNCLSVIIITTALQVPSAIFTESYLSFLGLGVSAPLTSLGSLANDARSAMQSYPYRLVIPAVLICLIVLALNLLGDGLRDAFDSKLN
;
A
#
# COMPACT_ATOMS: atom_id res chain seq x y z
N GLY A 1 2.63 15.88 -21.57
CA GLY A 1 2.67 15.45 -20.17
C GLY A 1 1.76 14.26 -19.83
N LEU A 2 0.57 14.18 -20.42
CA LEU A 2 -0.39 13.10 -20.12
C LEU A 2 -0.02 11.77 -20.80
N VAL A 3 0.55 11.82 -22.01
CA VAL A 3 0.93 10.62 -22.77
C VAL A 3 2.09 9.87 -22.11
N GLY A 4 3.07 10.57 -21.53
CA GLY A 4 4.19 9.94 -20.84
C GLY A 4 3.77 9.23 -19.54
N SER A 5 2.81 9.77 -18.80
CA SER A 5 2.30 9.13 -17.58
C SER A 5 1.44 7.89 -17.89
N GLU A 6 0.68 7.91 -18.99
CA GLU A 6 -0.11 6.76 -19.41
C GLU A 6 0.76 5.62 -19.95
N MET A 7 1.86 5.95 -20.62
CA MET A 7 2.84 4.97 -21.10
C MET A 7 3.57 4.28 -19.94
N CYS A 8 4.09 5.04 -18.96
CA CYS A 8 4.68 4.48 -17.75
C CYS A 8 3.70 3.61 -16.94
N ILE A 9 2.41 3.97 -16.95
CA ILE A 9 1.36 3.22 -16.27
C ILE A 9 1.10 1.88 -17.00
N ARG A 10 1.16 1.86 -18.33
CA ARG A 10 0.91 0.68 -19.16
C ARG A 10 2.07 -0.31 -19.09
N ASP A 11 3.30 0.18 -19.10
CA ASP A 11 4.52 -0.64 -19.00
C ASP A 11 4.65 -1.35 -17.66
N ARG A 12 4.12 -0.76 -16.58
CA ARG A 12 4.10 -1.37 -15.26
C ARG A 12 3.23 -2.64 -15.18
N TYR A 13 2.19 -2.77 -16.00
CA TYR A 13 1.37 -3.99 -16.03
C TYR A 13 2.05 -5.19 -16.69
N SER A 14 3.16 -4.96 -17.38
CA SER A 14 3.94 -6.03 -18.02
C SER A 14 4.83 -6.79 -17.03
N LEU A 15 5.11 -6.20 -15.86
CA LEU A 15 5.94 -6.79 -14.82
C LEU A 15 5.12 -7.13 -13.57
N PRO A 16 5.30 -8.30 -12.96
CA PRO A 16 4.70 -8.62 -11.68
C PRO A 16 5.09 -7.56 -10.62
N ASP A 17 4.09 -7.01 -9.92
CA ASP A 17 4.32 -5.98 -8.88
C ASP A 17 5.36 -6.43 -7.85
N MET A 18 5.39 -7.71 -7.49
CA MET A 18 6.38 -8.29 -6.57
C MET A 18 7.81 -8.17 -7.08
N LEU A 19 8.06 -8.35 -8.38
CA LEU A 19 9.41 -8.17 -8.94
C LEU A 19 9.86 -6.72 -8.85
N ILE A 20 8.97 -5.77 -9.13
CA ILE A 20 9.27 -4.34 -9.00
C ILE A 20 9.61 -3.99 -7.56
N ILE A 21 8.84 -4.50 -6.60
CA ILE A 21 9.05 -4.28 -5.17
C ILE A 21 10.43 -4.80 -4.75
N ILE A 22 10.77 -6.05 -5.13
CA ILE A 22 12.05 -6.66 -4.80
C ILE A 22 13.22 -5.86 -5.41
N LEU A 23 13.16 -5.54 -6.70
CA LEU A 23 14.21 -4.79 -7.38
C LEU A 23 14.42 -3.42 -6.76
N LEU A 24 13.33 -2.66 -6.54
CA LEU A 24 13.40 -1.34 -5.94
C LEU A 24 13.91 -1.42 -4.49
N SER A 25 13.46 -2.40 -3.71
CA SER A 25 13.94 -2.58 -2.33
C SER A 25 15.45 -2.81 -2.29
N VAL A 26 15.99 -3.68 -3.13
CA VAL A 26 17.43 -3.95 -3.22
C VAL A 26 18.20 -2.70 -3.66
N VAL A 27 17.75 -2.03 -4.71
CA VAL A 27 18.40 -0.80 -5.21
C VAL A 27 18.41 0.31 -4.16
N PHE A 28 17.27 0.53 -3.47
CA PHE A 28 17.18 1.54 -2.42
C PHE A 28 18.01 1.16 -1.18
N GLN A 29 18.11 -0.11 -0.81
CA GLN A 29 18.98 -0.55 0.26
C GLN A 29 20.44 -0.18 -0.01
N GLU A 30 20.96 -0.51 -1.19
CA GLU A 30 22.32 -0.20 -1.60
C GLU A 30 22.59 1.32 -1.63
N ARG A 31 21.63 2.11 -2.11
CA ARG A 31 21.79 3.57 -2.25
C ARG A 31 21.60 4.33 -0.93
N LEU A 32 20.73 3.85 -0.06
CA LEU A 32 20.42 4.52 1.20
C LEU A 32 21.41 4.18 2.30
N LYS A 33 22.06 3.01 2.24
CA LYS A 33 23.01 2.58 3.24
C LYS A 33 24.06 3.65 3.59
N PRO A 34 24.82 4.24 2.64
CA PRO A 34 25.82 5.26 2.95
C PRO A 34 25.23 6.59 3.44
N LEU A 35 23.93 6.84 3.19
CA LEU A 35 23.25 8.07 3.62
C LEU A 35 22.67 7.96 5.03
N ILE A 36 22.40 6.75 5.49
CA ILE A 36 21.75 6.46 6.78
C ILE A 36 22.79 6.17 7.86
N GLU A 37 23.96 5.64 7.49
CA GLU A 37 25.08 5.39 8.41
C GLU A 37 25.48 6.70 9.11
N GLY A 38 25.46 6.68 10.47
CA GLY A 38 25.75 7.85 11.30
C GLY A 38 24.56 8.79 11.55
N THR A 39 23.36 8.47 11.07
CA THR A 39 22.15 9.27 11.31
C THR A 39 21.25 8.60 12.35
N MET A 40 20.33 9.36 12.98
CA MET A 40 19.34 8.78 13.90
C MET A 40 18.50 7.65 13.28
N PHE A 41 18.39 7.62 11.97
CA PHE A 41 17.67 6.59 11.20
C PHE A 41 18.38 5.25 11.10
N GLU A 42 19.65 5.17 11.47
CA GLU A 42 20.41 3.90 11.51
C GLU A 42 19.75 2.86 12.43
N LYS A 43 19.14 3.32 13.54
CA LYS A 43 18.42 2.46 14.48
C LYS A 43 17.17 1.78 13.89
N LEU A 44 16.56 2.41 12.87
CA LEU A 44 15.42 1.84 12.15
C LEU A 44 15.81 0.78 11.11
N GLY A 45 17.10 0.72 10.77
CA GLY A 45 17.60 -0.18 9.74
C GLY A 45 17.31 0.29 8.32
N THR A 46 18.30 0.21 7.46
CA THR A 46 18.22 0.65 6.05
C THR A 46 17.11 -0.10 5.29
N ASN A 47 16.92 -1.38 5.60
CA ASN A 47 15.94 -2.24 4.95
C ASN A 47 14.51 -1.76 5.21
N MET A 48 14.19 -1.40 6.45
CA MET A 48 12.86 -0.91 6.81
C MET A 48 12.55 0.43 6.12
N ILE A 49 13.52 1.34 6.07
CA ILE A 49 13.36 2.64 5.42
C ILE A 49 13.16 2.48 3.92
N SER A 50 13.96 1.63 3.26
CA SER A 50 13.82 1.35 1.82
C SER A 50 12.44 0.76 1.50
N MET A 51 11.93 -0.15 2.32
CA MET A 51 10.59 -0.71 2.16
C MET A 51 9.49 0.35 2.27
N PHE A 52 9.56 1.26 3.25
CA PHE A 52 8.58 2.33 3.37
C PHE A 52 8.57 3.25 2.15
N ILE A 53 9.77 3.59 1.62
CA ILE A 53 9.88 4.41 0.40
C ILE A 53 9.26 3.68 -0.78
N VAL A 54 9.59 2.40 -0.97
CA VAL A 54 9.06 1.59 -2.08
C VAL A 54 7.55 1.45 -2.00
N PHE A 55 7.00 1.13 -0.83
CA PHE A 55 5.57 1.03 -0.63
C PHE A 55 4.86 2.37 -0.86
N GLY A 56 5.41 3.46 -0.33
CA GLY A 56 4.87 4.81 -0.57
C GLY A 56 4.78 5.14 -2.04
N LEU A 57 5.85 4.87 -2.80
CA LEU A 57 5.89 5.12 -4.25
C LEU A 57 4.91 4.23 -5.03
N LEU A 58 4.78 2.96 -4.67
CA LEU A 58 3.95 2.01 -5.43
C LEU A 58 2.46 2.14 -5.11
N TYR A 59 2.12 2.26 -3.83
CA TYR A 59 0.72 2.40 -3.41
C TYR A 59 0.15 3.77 -3.77
N TRP A 60 0.99 4.83 -3.76
CA TRP A 60 0.59 6.15 -4.24
C TRP A 60 0.05 6.12 -5.67
N VAL A 61 0.74 5.43 -6.58
CA VAL A 61 0.33 5.37 -8.00
C VAL A 61 -1.01 4.67 -8.16
N SER A 62 -1.24 3.59 -7.42
CA SER A 62 -2.50 2.84 -7.46
C SER A 62 -3.65 3.68 -6.89
N MET A 63 -3.42 4.34 -5.76
CA MET A 63 -4.40 5.23 -5.13
C MET A 63 -4.74 6.43 -6.01
N ALA A 64 -3.74 7.09 -6.59
CA ALA A 64 -3.95 8.25 -7.48
C ALA A 64 -4.82 7.89 -8.69
N ARG A 65 -4.63 6.71 -9.27
CA ARG A 65 -5.43 6.20 -10.40
C ARG A 65 -6.88 5.97 -9.99
N LEU A 66 -7.10 5.34 -8.84
CA LEU A 66 -8.43 5.07 -8.31
C LEU A 66 -9.19 6.38 -8.03
N ILE A 67 -8.54 7.33 -7.34
CA ILE A 67 -9.13 8.64 -7.04
C ILE A 67 -9.46 9.39 -8.34
N ARG A 68 -8.57 9.36 -9.34
CA ARG A 68 -8.84 9.98 -10.64
C ARG A 68 -10.08 9.37 -11.31
N GLY A 69 -10.22 8.04 -11.28
CA GLY A 69 -11.40 7.35 -11.80
C GLY A 69 -12.68 7.81 -11.11
N GLN A 70 -12.67 7.88 -9.78
CA GLN A 70 -13.81 8.36 -8.99
C GLN A 70 -14.17 9.81 -9.29
N ILE A 71 -13.18 10.70 -9.38
CA ILE A 71 -13.42 12.10 -9.76
C ILE A 71 -14.06 12.21 -11.15
N LEU A 72 -13.62 11.40 -12.11
CA LEU A 72 -14.20 11.39 -13.46
C LEU A 72 -15.65 10.92 -13.49
N THR A 73 -16.03 9.98 -12.63
CA THR A 73 -17.42 9.54 -12.47
C THR A 73 -18.25 10.61 -11.79
N ILE A 74 -17.80 11.15 -10.67
CA ILE A 74 -18.57 12.13 -9.86
C ILE A 74 -18.74 13.46 -10.59
N LYS A 75 -17.77 13.91 -11.38
CA LYS A 75 -17.85 15.19 -12.11
C LYS A 75 -19.04 15.28 -13.08
N ASN A 76 -19.57 14.14 -13.51
CA ASN A 76 -20.69 14.07 -14.45
C ASN A 76 -22.05 13.96 -13.75
N ASN A 77 -22.08 13.91 -12.41
CA ASN A 77 -23.32 13.87 -11.66
C ASN A 77 -24.08 15.20 -11.78
N GLU A 78 -25.40 15.13 -11.77
CA GLU A 78 -26.31 16.28 -11.98
C GLU A 78 -26.06 17.45 -11.02
N TYR A 79 -25.80 17.16 -9.74
CA TYR A 79 -25.52 18.20 -8.75
C TYR A 79 -24.20 18.95 -9.01
N VAL A 80 -23.21 18.31 -9.64
CA VAL A 80 -21.95 18.96 -10.05
C VAL A 80 -22.19 19.84 -11.29
N LEU A 81 -23.00 19.33 -12.23
CA LEU A 81 -23.38 20.09 -13.41
C LEU A 81 -24.21 21.32 -13.03
N ALA A 82 -25.18 21.18 -12.14
CA ALA A 82 -25.97 22.30 -11.59
C ALA A 82 -25.06 23.35 -10.93
N ALA A 83 -24.08 22.93 -10.10
CA ALA A 83 -23.11 23.83 -9.49
C ALA A 83 -22.28 24.61 -10.53
N ARG A 84 -21.98 24.01 -11.68
CA ARG A 84 -21.30 24.69 -12.80
C ARG A 84 -22.21 25.71 -13.49
N CYS A 85 -23.50 25.37 -13.72
CA CYS A 85 -24.46 26.26 -14.37
C CYS A 85 -24.66 27.56 -13.59
N ILE A 86 -24.62 27.51 -12.25
CA ILE A 86 -24.70 28.70 -11.38
C ILE A 86 -23.37 29.43 -11.22
N GLY A 87 -22.34 29.08 -12.01
CA GLY A 87 -21.05 29.79 -12.05
C GLY A 87 -20.10 29.52 -10.88
N THR A 88 -20.27 28.39 -10.14
CA THR A 88 -19.38 28.03 -9.03
C THR A 88 -17.95 27.78 -9.53
N ARG A 89 -16.95 28.37 -8.86
CA ARG A 89 -15.54 28.20 -9.19
C ARG A 89 -15.10 26.74 -9.09
N ASN A 90 -14.29 26.26 -10.05
CA ASN A 90 -13.85 24.86 -10.13
C ASN A 90 -13.18 24.34 -8.85
N SER A 91 -12.39 25.18 -8.16
CA SER A 91 -11.76 24.77 -6.88
C SER A 91 -12.79 24.52 -5.79
N ARG A 92 -13.88 25.29 -5.74
CA ARG A 92 -14.99 25.10 -4.78
C ARG A 92 -15.80 23.86 -5.12
N ILE A 93 -16.01 23.57 -6.40
CA ILE A 93 -16.66 22.34 -6.84
C ILE A 93 -15.83 21.12 -6.40
N LEU A 94 -14.52 21.18 -6.61
CA LEU A 94 -13.62 20.09 -6.22
C LEU A 94 -13.65 19.84 -4.70
N THR A 95 -13.43 20.89 -3.90
CA THR A 95 -13.28 20.73 -2.44
C THR A 95 -14.60 20.50 -1.71
N ARG A 96 -15.73 21.06 -2.19
CA ARG A 96 -17.02 21.01 -1.48
C ARG A 96 -17.99 19.95 -2.01
N HIS A 97 -17.84 19.55 -3.27
CA HIS A 97 -18.77 18.61 -3.91
C HIS A 97 -18.12 17.29 -4.32
N ILE A 98 -16.89 17.31 -4.86
CA ILE A 98 -16.26 16.11 -5.37
C ILE A 98 -15.48 15.38 -4.27
N LEU A 99 -14.57 16.09 -3.59
CA LEU A 99 -13.66 15.48 -2.61
C LEU A 99 -14.39 14.79 -1.44
N PRO A 100 -15.44 15.39 -0.82
CA PRO A 100 -16.18 14.70 0.25
C PRO A 100 -16.84 13.39 -0.22
N ASN A 101 -17.32 13.34 -1.46
CA ASN A 101 -17.93 12.14 -2.04
C ASN A 101 -16.87 11.06 -2.43
N CYS A 102 -15.61 11.45 -2.60
CA CYS A 102 -14.51 10.51 -2.80
C CYS A 102 -13.96 9.93 -1.49
N LEU A 103 -14.21 10.58 -0.34
CA LEU A 103 -13.58 10.19 0.94
C LEU A 103 -13.91 8.76 1.35
N SER A 104 -15.15 8.32 1.19
CA SER A 104 -15.56 6.93 1.50
C SER A 104 -14.72 5.93 0.72
N VAL A 105 -14.58 6.14 -0.59
CA VAL A 105 -13.78 5.24 -1.44
C VAL A 105 -12.30 5.28 -1.06
N ILE A 106 -11.77 6.46 -0.71
CA ILE A 106 -10.38 6.61 -0.25
C ILE A 106 -10.16 5.82 1.03
N ILE A 107 -11.04 5.97 2.02
CA ILE A 107 -10.95 5.28 3.32
C ILE A 107 -11.01 3.77 3.14
N ILE A 108 -12.00 3.27 2.40
CA ILE A 108 -12.17 1.84 2.12
C ILE A 108 -10.92 1.28 1.41
N THR A 109 -10.46 1.95 0.35
CA THR A 109 -9.30 1.47 -0.42
C THR A 109 -8.04 1.48 0.42
N THR A 110 -7.84 2.50 1.25
CA THR A 110 -6.70 2.56 2.17
C THR A 110 -6.75 1.41 3.18
N ALA A 111 -7.93 1.16 3.77
CA ALA A 111 -8.12 0.06 4.71
C ALA A 111 -7.79 -1.31 4.09
N LEU A 112 -8.20 -1.55 2.84
CA LEU A 112 -7.91 -2.79 2.11
C LEU A 112 -6.45 -2.90 1.62
N GLN A 113 -5.72 -1.78 1.52
CA GLN A 113 -4.29 -1.80 1.19
C GLN A 113 -3.40 -2.22 2.37
N VAL A 114 -3.84 -1.99 3.61
CA VAL A 114 -3.06 -2.34 4.81
C VAL A 114 -2.76 -3.84 4.90
N PRO A 115 -3.73 -4.77 4.77
CA PRO A 115 -3.47 -6.20 4.75
C PRO A 115 -2.46 -6.61 3.65
N SER A 116 -2.61 -6.04 2.46
CA SER A 116 -1.71 -6.29 1.33
C SER A 116 -0.28 -5.83 1.62
N ALA A 117 -0.11 -4.68 2.28
CA ALA A 117 1.19 -4.17 2.68
C ALA A 117 1.85 -5.06 3.73
N ILE A 118 1.09 -5.51 4.74
CA ILE A 118 1.58 -6.42 5.79
C ILE A 118 2.00 -7.76 5.19
N PHE A 119 1.20 -8.33 4.29
CA PHE A 119 1.55 -9.55 3.60
C PHE A 119 2.84 -9.39 2.77
N THR A 120 2.95 -8.30 2.02
CA THR A 120 4.14 -8.02 1.20
C THR A 120 5.38 -7.80 2.06
N GLU A 121 5.28 -7.07 3.18
CA GLU A 121 6.36 -6.92 4.16
C GLU A 121 6.80 -8.28 4.69
N SER A 122 5.85 -9.08 5.17
CA SER A 122 6.14 -10.40 5.74
C SER A 122 6.79 -11.33 4.73
N TYR A 123 6.37 -11.26 3.47
CA TYR A 123 6.95 -12.03 2.37
C TYR A 123 8.39 -11.59 2.05
N LEU A 124 8.66 -10.28 1.96
CA LEU A 124 10.00 -9.74 1.74
C LEU A 124 10.94 -10.06 2.90
N SER A 125 10.45 -9.95 4.13
CA SER A 125 11.20 -10.30 5.34
C SER A 125 11.50 -11.80 5.40
N PHE A 126 10.55 -12.66 4.97
CA PHE A 126 10.79 -14.09 4.81
C PHE A 126 11.85 -14.42 3.76
N LEU A 127 11.96 -13.63 2.70
CA LEU A 127 13.03 -13.75 1.71
C LEU A 127 14.38 -13.19 2.19
N GLY A 128 14.43 -12.54 3.36
CA GLY A 128 15.63 -11.88 3.89
C GLY A 128 15.89 -10.50 3.33
N LEU A 129 14.93 -9.94 2.57
CA LEU A 129 15.01 -8.60 1.95
C LEU A 129 14.26 -7.53 2.75
N GLY A 130 13.58 -7.93 3.82
CA GLY A 130 12.77 -7.05 4.66
C GLY A 130 13.49 -6.60 5.93
N VAL A 131 12.74 -6.57 7.02
CA VAL A 131 13.23 -6.14 8.33
C VAL A 131 14.36 -7.06 8.80
N SER A 132 15.46 -6.46 9.22
CA SER A 132 16.68 -7.16 9.72
C SER A 132 17.01 -6.70 11.13
N ALA A 133 17.84 -7.49 11.81
CA ALA A 133 18.33 -7.17 13.15
C ALA A 133 18.87 -5.71 13.23
N PRO A 134 18.63 -4.98 14.33
CA PRO A 134 18.04 -5.42 15.60
C PRO A 134 16.52 -5.49 15.64
N LEU A 135 15.81 -5.06 14.58
CA LEU A 135 14.36 -5.13 14.49
C LEU A 135 13.92 -6.53 14.02
N THR A 136 12.77 -6.97 14.49
CA THR A 136 12.17 -8.25 14.11
C THR A 136 10.76 -8.05 13.60
N SER A 137 10.35 -8.85 12.60
CA SER A 137 8.98 -8.94 12.12
C SER A 137 8.54 -10.41 12.11
N LEU A 138 7.25 -10.65 11.93
CA LEU A 138 6.74 -12.03 11.79
C LEU A 138 7.35 -12.73 10.58
N GLY A 139 7.61 -12.00 9.50
CA GLY A 139 8.28 -12.52 8.32
C GLY A 139 9.75 -12.89 8.57
N SER A 140 10.51 -12.05 9.31
CA SER A 140 11.90 -12.37 9.68
C SER A 140 11.98 -13.54 10.64
N LEU A 141 11.05 -13.67 11.60
CA LEU A 141 10.94 -14.84 12.47
C LEU A 141 10.68 -16.13 11.67
N ALA A 142 9.84 -16.06 10.65
CA ALA A 142 9.59 -17.18 9.77
C ALA A 142 10.84 -17.53 8.93
N ASN A 143 11.62 -16.54 8.50
CA ASN A 143 12.89 -16.76 7.80
C ASN A 143 13.91 -17.48 8.70
N ASP A 144 14.09 -17.02 9.93
CA ASP A 144 15.03 -17.62 10.89
C ASP A 144 14.63 -19.07 11.23
N ALA A 145 13.33 -19.34 11.31
CA ALA A 145 12.80 -20.68 11.56
C ALA A 145 13.00 -21.66 10.39
N ARG A 146 13.31 -21.17 9.20
CA ARG A 146 13.46 -21.97 7.97
C ARG A 146 14.58 -23.00 8.08
N SER A 147 15.69 -22.64 8.70
CA SER A 147 16.84 -23.56 8.92
C SER A 147 16.50 -24.70 9.89
N ALA A 148 15.59 -24.45 10.83
CA ALA A 148 15.17 -25.41 11.85
C ALA A 148 13.87 -26.17 11.50
N MET A 149 13.34 -26.00 10.30
CA MET A 149 12.02 -26.52 9.88
C MET A 149 11.91 -28.05 10.02
N GLN A 150 12.97 -28.78 9.75
CA GLN A 150 12.97 -30.24 9.84
C GLN A 150 12.92 -30.75 11.28
N SER A 151 13.58 -30.05 12.21
CA SER A 151 13.65 -30.44 13.62
C SER A 151 12.53 -29.82 14.48
N TYR A 152 12.14 -28.59 14.17
CA TYR A 152 11.17 -27.80 14.96
C TYR A 152 10.17 -27.07 14.05
N PRO A 153 9.24 -27.76 13.39
CA PRO A 153 8.33 -27.17 12.41
C PRO A 153 7.40 -26.09 13.00
N TYR A 154 7.09 -26.19 14.30
CA TYR A 154 6.24 -25.21 14.99
C TYR A 154 6.81 -23.78 14.98
N ARG A 155 8.14 -23.62 14.91
CA ARG A 155 8.78 -22.30 14.83
C ARG A 155 8.40 -21.54 13.58
N LEU A 156 8.16 -22.23 12.47
CA LEU A 156 7.67 -21.63 11.23
C LEU A 156 6.15 -21.48 11.22
N VAL A 157 5.44 -22.50 11.73
CA VAL A 157 3.98 -22.53 11.70
C VAL A 157 3.37 -21.39 12.52
N ILE A 158 3.92 -21.09 13.70
CA ILE A 158 3.39 -20.05 14.58
C ILE A 158 3.38 -18.66 13.89
N PRO A 159 4.50 -18.11 13.38
CA PRO A 159 4.48 -16.81 12.72
C PRO A 159 3.65 -16.82 11.43
N ALA A 160 3.64 -17.92 10.68
CA ALA A 160 2.81 -18.05 9.48
C ALA A 160 1.32 -17.98 9.79
N VAL A 161 0.85 -18.70 10.81
CA VAL A 161 -0.55 -18.65 11.27
C VAL A 161 -0.91 -17.25 11.78
N LEU A 162 -0.02 -16.60 12.54
CA LEU A 162 -0.25 -15.23 13.01
C LEU A 162 -0.39 -14.24 11.85
N ILE A 163 0.46 -14.31 10.82
CA ILE A 163 0.34 -13.48 9.61
C ILE A 163 -1.02 -13.71 8.96
N CYS A 164 -1.42 -14.97 8.76
CA CYS A 164 -2.72 -15.30 8.17
C CYS A 164 -3.89 -14.73 8.98
N LEU A 165 -3.85 -14.85 10.30
CA LEU A 165 -4.90 -14.32 11.17
C LEU A 165 -4.98 -12.79 11.14
N ILE A 166 -3.83 -12.10 11.17
CA ILE A 166 -3.78 -10.64 11.08
C ILE A 166 -4.33 -10.17 9.73
N VAL A 167 -3.89 -10.77 8.63
CA VAL A 167 -4.34 -10.41 7.28
C VAL A 167 -5.84 -10.68 7.13
N LEU A 168 -6.34 -11.82 7.65
CA LEU A 168 -7.76 -12.15 7.63
C LEU A 168 -8.59 -11.14 8.45
N ALA A 169 -8.17 -10.84 9.68
CA ALA A 169 -8.88 -9.90 10.53
C ALA A 169 -8.96 -8.49 9.93
N LEU A 170 -7.86 -8.03 9.32
CA LEU A 170 -7.81 -6.71 8.67
C LEU A 170 -8.64 -6.68 7.38
N ASN A 171 -8.70 -7.78 6.61
CA ASN A 171 -9.59 -7.87 5.44
C ASN A 171 -11.06 -7.80 5.87
N LEU A 172 -11.45 -8.57 6.90
CA LEU A 172 -12.83 -8.51 7.43
C LEU A 172 -13.19 -7.12 7.96
N LEU A 173 -12.24 -6.43 8.60
CA LEU A 173 -12.42 -5.05 9.04
C LEU A 173 -12.58 -4.10 7.85
N GLY A 174 -11.78 -4.28 6.80
CA GLY A 174 -11.88 -3.50 5.56
C GLY A 174 -13.23 -3.69 4.85
N ASP A 175 -13.71 -4.94 4.78
CA ASP A 175 -15.02 -5.26 4.22
C ASP A 175 -16.15 -4.67 5.07
N GLY A 176 -16.08 -4.77 6.40
CA GLY A 176 -17.03 -4.12 7.31
C GLY A 176 -17.06 -2.59 7.16
N LEU A 177 -15.92 -1.95 6.96
CA LEU A 177 -15.84 -0.52 6.64
C LEU A 177 -16.50 -0.23 5.29
N ARG A 178 -16.27 -1.06 4.28
CA ARG A 178 -16.90 -0.92 2.97
C ARG A 178 -18.41 -0.96 3.08
N ASP A 179 -18.96 -1.95 3.78
CA ASP A 179 -20.40 -2.10 3.98
C ASP A 179 -20.99 -0.90 4.74
N ALA A 180 -20.28 -0.39 5.75
CA ALA A 180 -20.72 0.77 6.52
C ALA A 180 -20.72 2.09 5.71
N PHE A 181 -19.81 2.24 4.75
CA PHE A 181 -19.69 3.44 3.90
C PHE A 181 -20.46 3.33 2.57
N ASP A 182 -20.93 2.14 2.19
CA ASP A 182 -21.73 1.95 0.98
C ASP A 182 -23.20 2.27 1.27
N SER A 183 -23.50 3.58 1.26
CA SER A 183 -24.85 4.12 1.50
C SER A 183 -25.87 3.80 0.39
N LYS A 184 -25.51 3.02 -0.63
CA LYS A 184 -26.40 2.62 -1.73
C LYS A 184 -27.21 1.37 -1.44
N LEU A 185 -27.01 0.73 -0.29
CA LEU A 185 -27.72 -0.48 0.13
C LEU A 185 -28.95 -0.21 1.04
N ASN A 186 -29.26 1.08 1.31
CA ASN A 186 -30.48 1.48 2.03
C ASN A 186 -31.36 2.38 1.16
#